data_942bfde51f99f367b8e77d75e75757ee
#
_entry.id   942bfde51f99f367b8e77d75e75757ee
#
_cell.length_a   1.000
_cell.length_b   1.000
_cell.length_c   1.000
_cell.angle_alpha   90.00
_cell.angle_beta   90.00
_cell.angle_gamma   90.00
#
_symmetry.space_group_name_H-M   'P 1'
#
loop_
_entity.id
_entity.type
_entity.pdbx_description
1 polymer ?
#
loop_
_entity_poly.entity_id
_entity_poly.type
_entity_poly.pdbx_seq_one_letter_code
_entity_poly.pdbx_strand_id
1 'polypeptide(L)'
;FVNGKNMRSLSVKERAREISYIPQSHAPVYDYEVLDVVLMSTGTDLGMLRSPGPRHIERAYAALERIGIEHLAHRTYTQISGGEQQLVLIARALAQNARTIIMDEPTSALDYGNTVRVLSCVRQLAREGLSIVQSTHQPDQAFLYSDKTLVINDGRVFAYGDPKEVITKELVSAIYGVDVEVNSLYGDKVRVCVPVKEIAR
;
A
#
# COMPACT_ATOMS: atom_id res chain seq x y z
N PHE A 1 1.74 -19.19 -2.03
CA PHE A 1 0.42 -19.53 -1.50
C PHE A 1 -0.19 -18.29 -0.87
N VAL A 2 -1.49 -18.04 -1.07
CA VAL A 2 -2.25 -16.98 -0.39
C VAL A 2 -3.50 -17.63 0.20
N ASN A 3 -3.75 -17.39 1.49
CA ASN A 3 -4.88 -18.02 2.21
C ASN A 3 -4.95 -19.54 2.02
N GLY A 4 -3.81 -20.23 2.01
CA GLY A 4 -3.70 -21.68 1.78
C GLY A 4 -3.88 -22.14 0.34
N LYS A 5 -4.13 -21.24 -0.62
CA LYS A 5 -4.34 -21.56 -2.03
C LYS A 5 -3.07 -21.34 -2.84
N ASN A 6 -2.76 -22.28 -3.73
CA ASN A 6 -1.64 -22.10 -4.68
C ASN A 6 -2.09 -21.13 -5.79
N MET A 7 -1.51 -19.93 -5.81
CA MET A 7 -1.89 -18.88 -6.77
C MET A 7 -1.65 -19.25 -8.23
N ARG A 8 -0.72 -20.20 -8.51
CA ARG A 8 -0.45 -20.64 -9.89
C ARG A 8 -1.56 -21.52 -10.47
N SER A 9 -2.32 -22.21 -9.61
CA SER A 9 -3.41 -23.08 -10.04
C SER A 9 -4.75 -22.34 -10.19
N LEU A 10 -4.83 -21.08 -9.75
CA LEU A 10 -6.06 -20.29 -9.80
C LEU A 10 -6.21 -19.57 -11.15
N SER A 11 -7.45 -19.47 -11.63
CA SER A 11 -7.82 -18.60 -12.74
C SER A 11 -7.60 -17.12 -12.37
N VAL A 12 -7.56 -16.24 -13.37
CA VAL A 12 -7.43 -14.78 -13.16
C VAL A 12 -8.53 -14.26 -12.23
N LYS A 13 -9.77 -14.73 -12.43
CA LYS A 13 -10.93 -14.32 -11.62
C LYS A 13 -10.81 -14.77 -10.16
N GLU A 14 -10.34 -15.99 -9.92
CA GLU A 14 -10.11 -16.50 -8.56
C GLU A 14 -8.96 -15.77 -7.89
N ARG A 15 -7.86 -15.48 -8.60
CA ARG A 15 -6.76 -14.66 -8.07
C ARG A 15 -7.20 -13.27 -7.68
N ALA A 16 -8.03 -12.61 -8.50
CA ALA A 16 -8.59 -11.30 -8.20
C ALA A 16 -9.51 -11.27 -6.98
N ARG A 17 -10.07 -12.41 -6.56
CA ARG A 17 -10.82 -12.52 -5.29
C ARG A 17 -9.93 -12.64 -4.06
N GLU A 18 -8.70 -13.11 -4.24
CA GLU A 18 -7.74 -13.30 -3.12
C GLU A 18 -6.82 -12.08 -2.96
N ILE A 19 -6.40 -11.46 -4.06
CA ILE A 19 -5.41 -10.38 -4.07
C ILE A 19 -5.91 -9.19 -4.88
N SER A 20 -5.77 -8.00 -4.31
CA SER A 20 -5.82 -6.73 -5.02
C SER A 20 -4.39 -6.16 -5.13
N TYR A 21 -4.08 -5.50 -6.25
CA TYR A 21 -2.76 -4.93 -6.51
C TYR A 21 -2.83 -3.45 -6.83
N ILE A 22 -1.97 -2.68 -6.19
CA ILE A 22 -1.77 -1.25 -6.43
C ILE A 22 -0.34 -1.07 -6.94
N PRO A 23 -0.13 -0.70 -8.21
CA PRO A 23 1.19 -0.47 -8.80
C PRO A 23 1.80 0.85 -8.31
N GLN A 24 3.12 0.97 -8.40
CA GLN A 24 3.89 2.17 -8.04
C GLN A 24 3.46 3.41 -8.84
N SER A 25 3.25 3.26 -10.13
CA SER A 25 2.79 4.35 -10.99
C SER A 25 1.45 4.02 -11.63
N HIS A 26 0.54 4.95 -11.60
CA HIS A 26 -0.73 4.86 -12.28
C HIS A 26 -0.96 6.18 -13.04
N ALA A 27 -0.58 6.21 -14.31
CA ALA A 27 -0.89 7.34 -15.18
C ALA A 27 -2.33 7.19 -15.68
N PRO A 28 -3.25 8.06 -15.25
CA PRO A 28 -4.61 8.05 -15.79
C PRO A 28 -4.56 8.50 -17.26
N VAL A 29 -5.11 7.69 -18.15
CA VAL A 29 -5.17 8.01 -19.58
C VAL A 29 -6.42 8.83 -19.91
N TYR A 30 -7.42 8.85 -19.00
CA TYR A 30 -8.72 9.47 -19.22
C TYR A 30 -9.22 10.21 -17.98
N ASP A 31 -10.07 11.22 -18.19
CA ASP A 31 -10.71 12.04 -17.16
C ASP A 31 -11.96 11.36 -16.58
N TYR A 32 -11.76 10.25 -15.86
CA TYR A 32 -12.82 9.57 -15.13
C TYR A 32 -13.15 10.28 -13.81
N GLU A 33 -14.40 10.17 -13.35
CA GLU A 33 -14.72 10.49 -11.98
C GLU A 33 -14.07 9.48 -11.00
N VAL A 34 -13.80 9.92 -9.79
CA VAL A 34 -13.24 9.07 -8.72
C VAL A 34 -14.10 7.82 -8.50
N LEU A 35 -15.43 7.96 -8.52
CA LEU A 35 -16.37 6.85 -8.39
C LEU A 35 -16.17 5.82 -9.50
N ASP A 36 -15.98 6.25 -10.74
CA ASP A 36 -15.77 5.35 -11.87
C ASP A 36 -14.45 4.57 -11.73
N VAL A 37 -13.38 5.24 -11.28
CA VAL A 37 -12.09 4.58 -11.01
C VAL A 37 -12.24 3.47 -9.98
N VAL A 38 -13.03 3.69 -8.92
CA VAL A 38 -13.30 2.68 -7.89
C VAL A 38 -14.18 1.57 -8.44
N LEU A 39 -15.21 1.90 -9.21
CA LEU A 39 -16.12 0.93 -9.85
C LEU A 39 -15.41 -0.04 -10.79
N MET A 40 -14.31 0.35 -11.46
CA MET A 40 -13.54 -0.53 -12.36
C MET A 40 -13.10 -1.84 -11.67
N SER A 41 -12.85 -1.82 -10.35
CA SER A 41 -12.43 -3.01 -9.60
C SER A 41 -13.58 -3.93 -9.22
N THR A 42 -14.80 -3.43 -9.20
CA THR A 42 -15.98 -4.21 -8.79
C THR A 42 -16.41 -5.23 -9.83
N GLY A 43 -15.88 -5.11 -11.05
CA GLY A 43 -16.21 -5.95 -12.20
C GLY A 43 -15.72 -7.40 -12.14
N THR A 44 -14.95 -7.78 -11.11
CA THR A 44 -14.46 -9.18 -10.94
C THR A 44 -15.61 -10.21 -10.87
N ASP A 45 -16.80 -9.78 -10.44
CA ASP A 45 -18.00 -10.61 -10.39
C ASP A 45 -18.90 -10.46 -11.62
N LEU A 46 -18.63 -9.45 -12.47
CA LEU A 46 -19.41 -9.18 -13.69
C LEU A 46 -18.96 -10.10 -14.85
N GLY A 47 -19.91 -10.47 -15.67
CA GLY A 47 -19.61 -11.06 -17.00
C GLY A 47 -19.16 -9.94 -17.97
N MET A 48 -18.46 -10.32 -19.03
CA MET A 48 -17.76 -9.44 -19.98
C MET A 48 -18.62 -8.34 -20.66
N LEU A 49 -19.96 -8.44 -20.54
CA LEU A 49 -20.91 -7.52 -21.18
C LEU A 49 -21.90 -6.87 -20.19
N ARG A 50 -21.62 -6.90 -18.88
CA ARG A 50 -22.53 -6.31 -17.89
C ARG A 50 -21.94 -5.08 -17.27
N SER A 51 -22.69 -3.99 -17.25
CA SER A 51 -22.37 -2.76 -16.50
C SER A 51 -22.54 -2.96 -15.00
N PRO A 52 -21.79 -2.22 -14.16
CA PRO A 52 -21.97 -2.22 -12.71
C PRO A 52 -23.42 -1.87 -12.33
N GLY A 53 -24.05 -2.71 -11.53
CA GLY A 53 -25.40 -2.47 -11.01
C GLY A 53 -25.36 -1.80 -9.62
N PRO A 54 -26.54 -1.55 -8.99
CA PRO A 54 -26.64 -0.82 -7.72
C PRO A 54 -25.72 -1.34 -6.60
N ARG A 55 -25.58 -2.66 -6.45
CA ARG A 55 -24.69 -3.27 -5.44
C ARG A 55 -23.20 -2.94 -5.65
N HIS A 56 -22.77 -2.72 -6.90
CA HIS A 56 -21.39 -2.34 -7.21
C HIS A 56 -21.16 -0.87 -6.85
N ILE A 57 -22.14 -0.03 -7.11
CA ILE A 57 -22.15 1.40 -6.76
C ILE A 57 -22.10 1.56 -5.23
N GLU A 58 -22.97 0.86 -4.52
CA GLU A 58 -22.99 0.82 -3.04
C GLU A 58 -21.62 0.41 -2.46
N ARG A 59 -21.00 -0.64 -3.03
CA ARG A 59 -19.68 -1.11 -2.60
C ARG A 59 -18.58 -0.10 -2.88
N ALA A 60 -18.65 0.62 -3.99
CA ALA A 60 -17.71 1.67 -4.32
C ALA A 60 -17.83 2.85 -3.34
N TYR A 61 -19.03 3.32 -3.04
CA TYR A 61 -19.26 4.35 -2.04
C TYR A 61 -18.80 3.93 -0.65
N ALA A 62 -19.12 2.73 -0.20
CA ALA A 62 -18.66 2.20 1.08
C ALA A 62 -17.13 2.15 1.18
N ALA A 63 -16.44 1.87 0.08
CA ALA A 63 -14.97 1.91 0.04
C ALA A 63 -14.43 3.34 0.14
N LEU A 64 -15.03 4.32 -0.54
CA LEU A 64 -14.67 5.73 -0.45
C LEU A 64 -14.92 6.30 0.95
N GLU A 65 -16.07 5.99 1.55
CA GLU A 65 -16.43 6.37 2.92
C GLU A 65 -15.43 5.81 3.94
N ARG A 66 -15.09 4.52 3.83
CA ARG A 66 -14.13 3.85 4.73
C ARG A 66 -12.74 4.51 4.71
N ILE A 67 -12.34 5.11 3.59
CA ILE A 67 -11.08 5.86 3.44
C ILE A 67 -11.24 7.35 3.81
N GLY A 68 -12.48 7.83 3.96
CA GLY A 68 -12.79 9.23 4.28
C GLY A 68 -12.65 10.20 3.10
N ILE A 69 -12.87 9.71 1.88
CA ILE A 69 -12.78 10.49 0.63
C ILE A 69 -14.07 10.45 -0.20
N GLU A 70 -15.22 10.14 0.40
CA GLU A 70 -16.51 10.10 -0.27
C GLU A 70 -16.86 11.43 -0.97
N HIS A 71 -16.48 12.55 -0.37
CA HIS A 71 -16.64 13.88 -0.92
C HIS A 71 -15.95 14.11 -2.27
N LEU A 72 -15.03 13.23 -2.67
CA LEU A 72 -14.34 13.29 -3.95
C LEU A 72 -15.04 12.45 -5.04
N ALA A 73 -16.12 11.71 -4.72
CA ALA A 73 -16.74 10.73 -5.62
C ALA A 73 -16.99 11.24 -7.04
N HIS A 74 -17.46 12.49 -7.17
CA HIS A 74 -17.78 13.13 -8.45
C HIS A 74 -16.70 14.12 -8.93
N ARG A 75 -15.52 14.12 -8.30
CA ARG A 75 -14.37 14.90 -8.81
C ARG A 75 -13.67 14.11 -9.90
N THR A 76 -13.12 14.84 -10.86
CA THR A 76 -12.26 14.25 -11.90
C THR A 76 -10.97 13.74 -11.24
N TYR A 77 -10.60 12.47 -11.47
CA TYR A 77 -9.44 11.83 -10.85
C TYR A 77 -8.12 12.55 -11.13
N THR A 78 -7.96 13.13 -12.34
CA THR A 78 -6.78 13.91 -12.72
C THR A 78 -6.68 15.28 -12.06
N GLN A 79 -7.76 15.78 -11.43
CA GLN A 79 -7.83 17.10 -10.81
C GLN A 79 -7.72 17.08 -9.28
N ILE A 80 -7.51 15.90 -8.68
CA ILE A 80 -7.26 15.75 -7.24
C ILE A 80 -5.76 15.61 -7.00
N SER A 81 -5.31 15.86 -5.74
CA SER A 81 -3.89 15.77 -5.36
C SER A 81 -3.36 14.32 -5.47
N GLY A 82 -2.04 14.16 -5.62
CA GLY A 82 -1.41 12.84 -5.69
C GLY A 82 -1.71 11.96 -4.46
N GLY A 83 -1.78 12.55 -3.26
CA GLY A 83 -2.18 11.83 -2.05
C GLY A 83 -3.63 11.35 -2.09
N GLU A 84 -4.56 12.18 -2.60
CA GLU A 84 -5.95 11.78 -2.82
C GLU A 84 -6.06 10.72 -3.90
N GLN A 85 -5.31 10.82 -5.00
CA GLN A 85 -5.25 9.78 -6.03
C GLN A 85 -4.81 8.44 -5.43
N GLN A 86 -3.80 8.44 -4.56
CA GLN A 86 -3.34 7.22 -3.89
C GLN A 86 -4.43 6.63 -2.98
N LEU A 87 -5.16 7.46 -2.23
CA LEU A 87 -6.29 7.01 -1.42
C LEU A 87 -7.43 6.43 -2.29
N VAL A 88 -7.69 6.99 -3.48
CA VAL A 88 -8.65 6.43 -4.44
C VAL A 88 -8.20 5.05 -4.94
N LEU A 89 -6.90 4.83 -5.18
CA LEU A 89 -6.39 3.51 -5.55
C LEU A 89 -6.57 2.48 -4.41
N ILE A 90 -6.42 2.91 -3.16
CA ILE A 90 -6.71 2.07 -1.98
C ILE A 90 -8.21 1.77 -1.90
N ALA A 91 -9.08 2.77 -2.07
CA ALA A 91 -10.54 2.56 -2.11
C ALA A 91 -10.93 1.59 -3.24
N ARG A 92 -10.32 1.71 -4.42
CA ARG A 92 -10.48 0.77 -5.53
C ARG A 92 -10.10 -0.65 -5.14
N ALA A 93 -8.96 -0.82 -4.45
CA ALA A 93 -8.51 -2.13 -3.96
C ALA A 93 -9.49 -2.72 -2.93
N LEU A 94 -10.05 -1.90 -2.04
CA LEU A 94 -11.09 -2.32 -1.09
C LEU A 94 -12.39 -2.73 -1.78
N ALA A 95 -12.83 -1.96 -2.78
CA ALA A 95 -14.05 -2.26 -3.54
C ALA A 95 -13.95 -3.57 -4.33
N GLN A 96 -12.75 -4.06 -4.63
CA GLN A 96 -12.52 -5.39 -5.18
C GLN A 96 -12.87 -6.51 -4.18
N ASN A 97 -12.88 -6.19 -2.87
CA ASN A 97 -13.19 -7.12 -1.78
C ASN A 97 -12.23 -8.32 -1.65
N ALA A 98 -10.97 -8.13 -2.01
CA ALA A 98 -9.90 -9.10 -1.78
C ALA A 98 -9.46 -9.07 -0.30
N ARG A 99 -8.97 -10.21 0.21
CA ARG A 99 -8.46 -10.31 1.59
C ARG A 99 -7.03 -9.80 1.75
N THR A 100 -6.30 -9.74 0.65
CA THR A 100 -4.91 -9.32 0.63
C THR A 100 -4.75 -8.16 -0.35
N ILE A 101 -4.09 -7.08 0.08
CA ILE A 101 -3.71 -5.95 -0.77
C ILE A 101 -2.20 -5.94 -0.89
N ILE A 102 -1.69 -5.94 -2.12
CA ILE A 102 -0.27 -5.77 -2.41
C ILE A 102 -0.09 -4.38 -3.01
N MET A 103 0.84 -3.61 -2.48
CA MET A 103 1.16 -2.24 -2.93
C MET A 103 2.63 -2.13 -3.26
N ASP A 104 2.92 -1.59 -4.42
CA ASP A 104 4.29 -1.34 -4.86
C ASP A 104 4.65 0.13 -4.65
N GLU A 105 5.54 0.40 -3.68
CA GLU A 105 5.99 1.73 -3.27
C GLU A 105 4.87 2.79 -3.19
N PRO A 106 3.81 2.59 -2.40
CA PRO A 106 2.58 3.40 -2.46
C PRO A 106 2.77 4.88 -2.10
N THR A 107 3.94 5.28 -1.64
CA THR A 107 4.22 6.65 -1.18
C THR A 107 5.43 7.30 -1.85
N SER A 108 6.05 6.65 -2.85
CA SER A 108 7.31 7.12 -3.46
C SER A 108 7.21 8.51 -4.12
N ALA A 109 6.04 8.89 -4.61
CA ALA A 109 5.80 10.18 -5.27
C ALA A 109 5.04 11.20 -4.39
N LEU A 110 4.87 10.93 -3.08
CA LEU A 110 4.09 11.77 -2.18
C LEU A 110 4.99 12.66 -1.31
N ASP A 111 4.49 13.85 -0.98
CA ASP A 111 5.07 14.67 0.08
C ASP A 111 4.92 14.01 1.45
N TYR A 112 5.60 14.57 2.45
CA TYR A 112 5.60 14.01 3.80
C TYR A 112 4.20 13.89 4.42
N GLY A 113 3.35 14.91 4.29
CA GLY A 113 2.01 14.92 4.87
C GLY A 113 1.10 13.85 4.25
N ASN A 114 1.09 13.76 2.93
CA ASN A 114 0.36 12.74 2.19
C ASN A 114 0.90 11.33 2.46
N THR A 115 2.22 11.17 2.59
CA THR A 115 2.85 9.90 2.99
C THR A 115 2.31 9.41 4.34
N VAL A 116 2.33 10.27 5.35
CA VAL A 116 1.81 9.92 6.69
C VAL A 116 0.33 9.56 6.65
N ARG A 117 -0.47 10.34 5.91
CA ARG A 117 -1.92 10.09 5.75
C ARG A 117 -2.19 8.73 5.11
N VAL A 118 -1.53 8.43 4.00
CA VAL A 118 -1.69 7.15 3.28
C VAL A 118 -1.25 5.97 4.15
N LEU A 119 -0.06 6.02 4.76
CA LEU A 119 0.45 4.92 5.58
C LEU A 119 -0.37 4.72 6.86
N SER A 120 -0.90 5.79 7.45
CA SER A 120 -1.83 5.69 8.60
C SER A 120 -3.13 5.00 8.21
N CYS A 121 -3.69 5.33 7.04
CA CYS A 121 -4.86 4.65 6.48
C CYS A 121 -4.57 3.15 6.26
N VAL A 122 -3.45 2.81 5.62
CA VAL A 122 -3.01 1.42 5.39
C VAL A 122 -2.89 0.65 6.71
N ARG A 123 -2.26 1.25 7.72
CA ARG A 123 -2.12 0.62 9.04
C ARG A 123 -3.46 0.40 9.74
N GLN A 124 -4.40 1.33 9.60
CA GLN A 124 -5.75 1.16 10.12
C GLN A 124 -6.44 -0.04 9.47
N LEU A 125 -6.40 -0.15 8.14
CA LEU A 125 -6.97 -1.27 7.39
C LEU A 125 -6.37 -2.62 7.81
N ALA A 126 -5.06 -2.67 8.08
CA ALA A 126 -4.41 -3.87 8.59
C ALA A 126 -4.93 -4.26 9.99
N ARG A 127 -5.13 -3.28 10.89
CA ARG A 127 -5.73 -3.51 12.21
C ARG A 127 -7.18 -4.00 12.15
N GLU A 128 -7.89 -3.65 11.10
CA GLU A 128 -9.25 -4.12 10.81
C GLU A 128 -9.27 -5.55 10.20
N GLY A 129 -8.10 -6.18 10.02
CA GLY A 129 -7.95 -7.58 9.61
C GLY A 129 -7.61 -7.81 8.15
N LEU A 130 -7.30 -6.76 7.38
CA LEU A 130 -6.77 -6.93 6.02
C LEU A 130 -5.29 -7.34 6.05
N SER A 131 -4.93 -8.31 5.23
CA SER A 131 -3.51 -8.63 4.97
C SER A 131 -2.95 -7.63 3.97
N ILE A 132 -1.92 -6.87 4.39
CA ILE A 132 -1.30 -5.86 3.53
C ILE A 132 0.18 -6.17 3.35
N VAL A 133 0.63 -6.20 2.11
CA VAL A 133 2.04 -6.31 1.73
C VAL A 133 2.40 -5.07 0.93
N GLN A 134 3.38 -4.30 1.40
CA GLN A 134 3.88 -3.13 0.68
C GLN A 134 5.39 -3.21 0.47
N SER A 135 5.87 -2.81 -0.69
CA SER A 135 7.28 -2.54 -0.90
C SER A 135 7.62 -1.11 -0.46
N THR A 136 8.82 -0.91 0.04
CA THR A 136 9.39 0.40 0.35
C THR A 136 10.90 0.34 0.33
N HIS A 137 11.54 1.41 -0.03
CA HIS A 137 12.98 1.62 0.11
C HIS A 137 13.34 2.49 1.33
N GLN A 138 12.36 2.82 2.19
CA GLN A 138 12.54 3.67 3.37
C GLN A 138 12.44 2.82 4.66
N PRO A 139 13.56 2.51 5.34
CA PRO A 139 13.56 1.70 6.56
C PRO A 139 12.66 2.25 7.68
N ASP A 140 12.58 3.59 7.79
CA ASP A 140 11.77 4.25 8.81
C ASP A 140 10.28 3.95 8.67
N GLN A 141 9.78 3.79 7.44
CA GLN A 141 8.39 3.38 7.21
C GLN A 141 8.12 1.97 7.74
N ALA A 142 9.08 1.05 7.61
CA ALA A 142 8.93 -0.30 8.13
C ALA A 142 8.85 -0.29 9.67
N PHE A 143 9.66 0.52 10.35
CA PHE A 143 9.57 0.68 11.82
C PHE A 143 8.22 1.20 12.29
N LEU A 144 7.64 2.15 11.56
CA LEU A 144 6.43 2.85 11.98
C LEU A 144 5.14 2.12 11.61
N TYR A 145 5.13 1.41 10.48
CA TYR A 145 3.88 0.96 9.86
C TYR A 145 3.81 -0.54 9.60
N SER A 146 4.90 -1.31 9.79
CA SER A 146 4.90 -2.75 9.51
C SER A 146 4.92 -3.60 10.78
N ASP A 147 4.24 -4.73 10.76
CA ASP A 147 4.28 -5.74 11.82
C ASP A 147 5.41 -6.75 11.56
N LYS A 148 5.75 -6.97 10.28
CA LYS A 148 6.86 -7.83 9.82
C LYS A 148 7.54 -7.19 8.62
N THR A 149 8.83 -7.41 8.51
CA THR A 149 9.65 -6.92 7.39
C THR A 149 10.37 -8.09 6.74
N LEU A 150 10.27 -8.13 5.41
CA LEU A 150 11.06 -9.02 4.56
C LEU A 150 12.07 -8.15 3.80
N VAL A 151 13.36 -8.43 3.99
CA VAL A 151 14.43 -7.72 3.29
C VAL A 151 14.89 -8.56 2.12
N ILE A 152 14.88 -7.97 0.94
CA ILE A 152 15.35 -8.59 -0.31
C ILE A 152 16.51 -7.76 -0.83
N ASN A 153 17.63 -8.44 -1.11
CA ASN A 153 18.79 -7.85 -1.75
C ASN A 153 19.31 -8.82 -2.83
N ASP A 154 19.66 -8.31 -4.00
CA ASP A 154 20.16 -9.08 -5.16
C ASP A 154 19.27 -10.31 -5.51
N GLY A 155 17.94 -10.13 -5.42
CA GLY A 155 16.97 -11.20 -5.72
C GLY A 155 16.89 -12.33 -4.69
N ARG A 156 17.51 -12.15 -3.52
CA ARG A 156 17.52 -13.14 -2.42
C ARG A 156 16.87 -12.56 -1.17
N VAL A 157 16.23 -13.42 -0.40
CA VAL A 157 15.76 -13.07 0.94
C VAL A 157 16.99 -12.95 1.84
N PHE A 158 17.22 -11.76 2.38
CA PHE A 158 18.33 -11.46 3.26
C PHE A 158 17.94 -11.64 4.73
N ALA A 159 16.75 -11.13 5.12
CA ALA A 159 16.23 -11.25 6.48
C ALA A 159 14.70 -11.21 6.47
N TYR A 160 14.08 -11.74 7.54
CA TYR A 160 12.64 -11.68 7.77
C TYR A 160 12.36 -11.69 9.27
N GLY A 161 11.50 -10.81 9.75
CA GLY A 161 11.11 -10.76 11.16
C GLY A 161 10.47 -9.45 11.60
N ASP A 162 10.55 -9.16 12.87
CA ASP A 162 10.14 -7.88 13.44
C ASP A 162 11.04 -6.76 12.89
N PRO A 163 10.48 -5.62 12.44
CA PRO A 163 11.29 -4.51 11.93
C PRO A 163 12.42 -4.10 12.89
N LYS A 164 12.17 -4.09 14.19
CA LYS A 164 13.16 -3.69 15.20
C LYS A 164 14.32 -4.68 15.35
N GLU A 165 14.09 -5.95 15.06
CA GLU A 165 15.12 -7.00 15.09
C GLU A 165 15.88 -7.09 13.77
N VAL A 166 15.16 -6.91 12.66
CA VAL A 166 15.68 -7.10 11.30
C VAL A 166 16.45 -5.87 10.81
N ILE A 167 15.90 -4.66 11.02
CA ILE A 167 16.49 -3.43 10.49
C ILE A 167 17.54 -2.92 11.49
N THR A 168 18.78 -3.39 11.35
CA THR A 168 19.93 -2.98 12.15
C THR A 168 20.83 -2.03 11.36
N LYS A 169 21.73 -1.33 12.07
CA LYS A 169 22.78 -0.52 11.48
C LYS A 169 23.57 -1.30 10.42
N GLU A 170 24.00 -2.52 10.77
CA GLU A 170 24.81 -3.36 9.91
C GLU A 170 24.05 -3.75 8.63
N LEU A 171 22.75 -4.09 8.78
CA LEU A 171 21.90 -4.43 7.64
C LEU A 171 21.71 -3.23 6.70
N VAL A 172 21.32 -2.06 7.23
CA VAL A 172 21.11 -0.84 6.43
C VAL A 172 22.41 -0.44 5.74
N SER A 173 23.54 -0.46 6.45
CA SER A 173 24.86 -0.14 5.85
C SER A 173 25.24 -1.13 4.76
N ALA A 174 24.98 -2.41 4.94
CA ALA A 174 25.30 -3.45 3.93
C ALA A 174 24.45 -3.31 2.65
N ILE A 175 23.16 -2.95 2.78
CA ILE A 175 22.24 -2.87 1.64
C ILE A 175 22.42 -1.55 0.87
N TYR A 176 22.53 -0.45 1.59
CA TYR A 176 22.54 0.89 0.97
C TYR A 176 23.94 1.46 0.77
N GLY A 177 24.99 0.83 1.31
CA GLY A 177 26.35 1.32 1.20
C GLY A 177 26.61 2.64 1.95
N VAL A 178 25.81 2.96 2.97
CA VAL A 178 25.88 4.18 3.77
C VAL A 178 26.11 3.85 5.23
N ASP A 179 26.88 4.69 5.94
CA ASP A 179 27.05 4.56 7.39
C ASP A 179 25.91 5.25 8.12
N VAL A 180 25.14 4.49 8.91
CA VAL A 180 23.96 4.97 9.62
C VAL A 180 24.00 4.60 11.09
N GLU A 181 23.30 5.35 11.93
CA GLU A 181 22.90 4.95 13.28
C GLU A 181 21.38 4.68 13.32
N VAL A 182 20.99 3.61 14.00
CA VAL A 182 19.58 3.31 14.29
C VAL A 182 19.28 3.78 15.71
N ASN A 183 18.53 4.87 15.81
CA ASN A 183 18.21 5.50 17.07
C ASN A 183 16.80 5.16 17.54
N SER A 184 16.67 4.88 18.84
CA SER A 184 15.40 4.63 19.50
C SER A 184 14.85 5.91 20.11
N LEU A 185 13.57 6.21 19.85
CA LEU A 185 12.85 7.37 20.37
C LEU A 185 11.63 6.94 21.18
N TYR A 186 11.20 7.79 22.11
CA TYR A 186 10.00 7.60 22.92
C TYR A 186 9.95 6.26 23.67
N GLY A 187 11.08 5.82 24.26
CA GLY A 187 11.17 4.55 24.98
C GLY A 187 11.00 3.34 24.08
N ASP A 188 11.67 3.35 22.95
CA ASP A 188 11.66 2.32 21.90
C ASP A 188 10.31 2.11 21.18
N LYS A 189 9.45 3.11 21.22
CA LYS A 189 8.21 3.09 20.45
C LYS A 189 8.45 3.34 18.97
N VAL A 190 9.46 4.16 18.64
CA VAL A 190 9.83 4.55 17.28
C VAL A 190 11.33 4.39 17.12
N ARG A 191 11.78 3.89 15.97
CA ARG A 191 13.18 3.89 15.54
C ARG A 191 13.35 4.64 14.24
N VAL A 192 14.51 5.27 14.06
CA VAL A 192 14.88 6.04 12.87
C VAL A 192 16.32 5.74 12.47
N CYS A 193 16.57 5.73 11.16
CA CYS A 193 17.89 5.58 10.58
C CYS A 193 18.47 6.96 10.27
N VAL A 194 19.59 7.30 10.86
CA VAL A 194 20.24 8.60 10.69
C VAL A 194 21.62 8.41 10.06
N PRO A 195 21.93 9.03 8.89
CA PRO A 195 23.26 8.97 8.28
C PRO A 195 24.32 9.65 9.16
N VAL A 196 25.41 8.94 9.48
CA VAL A 196 26.43 9.44 10.42
C VAL A 196 27.40 10.44 9.76
N LYS A 197 27.82 10.20 8.52
CA LYS A 197 28.82 11.06 7.84
C LYS A 197 28.34 12.46 7.53
N GLU A 198 27.03 12.68 7.42
CA GLU A 198 26.46 14.01 7.15
C GLU A 198 26.34 14.88 8.41
N ILE A 199 26.44 14.26 9.60
CA ILE A 199 26.31 14.97 10.90
C ILE A 199 27.69 15.42 11.42
N ALA A 200 28.78 14.78 10.97
CA ALA A 200 30.15 15.06 11.42
C ALA A 200 30.85 16.23 10.67
N ARG A 201 30.09 17.00 9.88
CA ARG A 201 30.53 18.26 9.26
C ARG A 201 29.86 19.43 9.94
#